data_96a2dd43103657facb6037a7ac1b8611
#
_entry.id   96a2dd43103657facb6037a7ac1b8611
#
_cell.length_a   1.000
_cell.length_b   1.000
_cell.length_c   1.000
_cell.angle_alpha   90.00
_cell.angle_beta   90.00
_cell.angle_gamma   90.00
#
_symmetry.space_group_name_H-M   'P 1'
#
loop_
_entity.id
_entity.type
_entity.pdbx_description
1 polymer ?
#
loop_
_entity_poly.entity_id
_entity_poly.type
_entity_poly.pdbx_seq_one_letter_code
_entity_poly.pdbx_strand_id
1 'polypeptide(L)'
;MSEETTERPGDPAWLLSGLVQRVPHATGALLLSADGLVRAADGLEPDAADHLAALAGGLHSLARSAGARFGDGGEVRQVLVELDTTLLCVCAAGEGACLAVLAGRDADAAVLGYEMAMLVKSVRPTLTVPARQPAGG
;
A
#
# COMPACT_ATOMS: atom_id res chain seq x y z
N MET A 1 18.71 6.05 21.11
CA MET A 1 18.33 6.06 21.13
C MET A 1 17.46 6.43 20.74
N SER A 2 17.13 6.52 20.51
CA SER A 2 16.19 7.08 20.23
C SER A 2 15.45 6.61 19.21
N GLU A 3 15.81 6.08 18.51
CA GLU A 3 15.16 5.69 17.46
C GLU A 3 14.11 4.86 17.76
N GLU A 4 14.16 4.21 18.64
CA GLU A 4 13.17 3.35 18.88
C GLU A 4 11.93 4.01 19.08
N THR A 5 11.94 5.12 19.40
CA THR A 5 10.73 5.75 19.69
C THR A 5 9.89 6.02 18.52
N THR A 6 10.40 5.82 17.35
CA THR A 6 9.61 6.15 16.22
C THR A 6 8.62 5.09 15.89
N GLU A 7 8.70 3.92 16.48
CA GLU A 7 7.78 2.90 16.09
C GLU A 7 6.61 2.81 17.00
N ARG A 8 5.51 3.32 16.57
CA ARG A 8 4.31 3.29 17.33
C ARG A 8 3.23 2.55 16.62
N PRO A 9 2.28 2.01 17.33
CA PRO A 9 1.21 1.21 16.71
C PRO A 9 0.49 1.88 15.56
N GLY A 10 0.40 3.15 15.49
CA GLY A 10 -0.28 3.79 14.38
C GLY A 10 0.64 4.25 13.29
N ASP A 11 1.93 4.07 13.47
CA ASP A 11 2.92 4.52 12.51
C ASP A 11 2.83 3.68 11.24
N PRO A 12 2.73 4.28 10.06
CA PRO A 12 2.68 3.49 8.84
C PRO A 12 3.84 2.52 8.67
N ALA A 13 5.05 2.94 9.02
CA ALA A 13 6.19 2.04 8.89
C ALA A 13 6.03 0.83 9.80
N TRP A 14 5.53 1.03 11.00
CA TRP A 14 5.31 -0.04 11.94
C TRP A 14 4.24 -1.01 11.41
N LEU A 15 3.19 -0.46 10.82
CA LEU A 15 2.12 -1.29 10.27
C LEU A 15 2.59 -2.10 9.08
N LEU A 16 3.43 -1.52 8.23
CA LEU A 16 3.98 -2.25 7.10
C LEU A 16 4.88 -3.38 7.56
N SER A 17 5.69 -3.13 8.57
CA SER A 17 6.54 -4.17 9.12
C SER A 17 5.71 -5.33 9.65
N GLY A 18 4.63 -5.02 10.33
CA GLY A 18 3.74 -6.05 10.84
C GLY A 18 3.11 -6.87 9.74
N LEU A 19 2.72 -6.22 8.65
CA LEU A 19 2.12 -6.92 7.53
C LEU A 19 3.12 -7.89 6.91
N VAL A 20 4.35 -7.43 6.67
CA VAL A 20 5.37 -8.27 6.07
C VAL A 20 5.65 -9.47 6.96
N GLN A 21 5.62 -9.29 8.27
CA GLN A 21 5.89 -10.39 9.17
C GLN A 21 4.73 -11.37 9.26
N ARG A 22 3.50 -10.87 9.15
CA ARG A 22 2.33 -11.75 9.28
C ARG A 22 2.01 -12.55 8.04
N VAL A 23 2.31 -12.02 6.86
CA VAL A 23 1.93 -12.70 5.64
C VAL A 23 3.07 -13.59 5.18
N PRO A 24 2.85 -14.91 5.13
CA PRO A 24 3.91 -15.81 4.69
C PRO A 24 4.36 -15.46 3.29
N HIS A 25 5.65 -15.43 3.08
CA HIS A 25 6.29 -15.15 1.81
C HIS A 25 6.26 -13.68 1.40
N ALA A 26 5.70 -12.80 2.21
CA ALA A 26 5.78 -11.38 1.89
C ALA A 26 7.22 -10.92 2.07
N THR A 27 7.71 -10.10 1.13
CA THR A 27 9.09 -9.67 1.16
C THR A 27 9.25 -8.17 1.32
N GLY A 28 8.24 -7.40 0.96
CA GLY A 28 8.34 -5.97 1.13
C GLY A 28 6.99 -5.31 0.98
N ALA A 29 6.85 -4.15 1.60
CA ALA A 29 5.60 -3.41 1.54
C ALA A 29 5.90 -1.93 1.49
N LEU A 30 4.97 -1.18 0.94
CA LEU A 30 5.20 0.22 0.63
C LEU A 30 3.89 1.00 0.63
N LEU A 31 3.90 2.15 1.29
CA LEU A 31 2.83 3.12 1.13
C LEU A 31 3.33 4.21 0.23
N LEU A 32 2.52 4.61 -0.72
CA LEU A 32 2.88 5.64 -1.68
C LEU A 32 1.75 6.62 -1.84
N SER A 33 2.10 7.83 -2.27
CA SER A 33 1.10 8.83 -2.57
C SER A 33 0.56 8.61 -3.97
N ALA A 34 -0.54 9.24 -4.28
CA ALA A 34 -1.16 9.07 -5.59
C ALA A 34 -0.23 9.46 -6.73
N ASP A 35 0.73 10.35 -6.48
CA ASP A 35 1.67 10.74 -7.52
C ASP A 35 2.93 9.88 -7.52
N GLY A 36 2.90 8.75 -6.84
CA GLY A 36 3.99 7.79 -6.97
C GLY A 36 5.20 8.02 -6.09
N LEU A 37 5.03 8.74 -5.00
CA LEU A 37 6.15 9.00 -4.09
C LEU A 37 6.02 8.12 -2.85
N VAL A 38 7.16 7.63 -2.37
CA VAL A 38 7.20 6.77 -1.20
C VAL A 38 6.84 7.55 0.05
N ARG A 39 5.95 6.99 0.85
CA ARG A 39 5.59 7.56 2.13
C ARG A 39 6.13 6.73 3.28
N ALA A 40 6.20 5.43 3.12
CA ALA A 40 6.77 4.53 4.12
C ALA A 40 7.06 3.21 3.41
N ALA A 41 8.04 2.47 3.88
CA ALA A 41 8.40 1.21 3.27
C ALA A 41 8.98 0.27 4.30
N ASP A 42 8.89 -1.03 4.04
CA ASP A 42 9.51 -2.04 4.87
C ASP A 42 9.99 -3.16 3.95
N GLY A 43 11.21 -3.63 4.18
CA GLY A 43 11.76 -4.73 3.40
C GLY A 43 12.24 -4.34 2.02
N LEU A 44 12.37 -3.05 1.75
CA LEU A 44 12.80 -2.57 0.45
C LEU A 44 13.90 -1.54 0.63
N GLU A 45 14.91 -1.61 -0.22
CA GLU A 45 15.93 -0.58 -0.20
C GLU A 45 15.38 0.68 -0.84
N PRO A 46 15.94 1.84 -0.52
CA PRO A 46 15.36 3.09 -1.01
C PRO A 46 15.17 3.17 -2.52
N ASP A 47 16.15 2.73 -3.29
CA ASP A 47 16.00 2.78 -4.74
C ASP A 47 14.91 1.86 -5.21
N ALA A 48 14.83 0.67 -4.62
CA ALA A 48 13.79 -0.28 -4.99
C ALA A 48 12.42 0.27 -4.60
N ALA A 49 12.34 0.90 -3.45
CA ALA A 49 11.07 1.47 -3.00
C ALA A 49 10.61 2.59 -3.94
N ASP A 50 11.53 3.45 -4.35
CA ASP A 50 11.16 4.53 -5.28
C ASP A 50 10.67 3.96 -6.60
N HIS A 51 11.34 2.94 -7.11
CA HIS A 51 10.95 2.34 -8.37
C HIS A 51 9.58 1.66 -8.25
N LEU A 52 9.39 0.92 -7.16
CA LEU A 52 8.12 0.24 -6.94
C LEU A 52 6.99 1.24 -6.77
N ALA A 53 7.25 2.36 -6.11
CA ALA A 53 6.22 3.38 -5.93
C ALA A 53 5.76 3.92 -7.28
N ALA A 54 6.70 4.15 -8.19
CA ALA A 54 6.34 4.63 -9.51
C ALA A 54 5.52 3.59 -10.27
N LEU A 55 5.93 2.33 -10.20
CA LEU A 55 5.21 1.26 -10.88
C LEU A 55 3.81 1.08 -10.30
N ALA A 56 3.72 1.03 -8.99
CA ALA A 56 2.44 0.80 -8.32
C ALA A 56 1.48 1.95 -8.58
N GLY A 57 1.98 3.18 -8.56
CA GLY A 57 1.16 4.33 -8.85
C GLY A 57 0.61 4.26 -10.26
N GLY A 58 1.46 3.86 -11.22
CA GLY A 58 1.03 3.72 -12.60
C GLY A 58 0.00 2.62 -12.77
N LEU A 59 0.22 1.48 -12.12
CA LEU A 59 -0.73 0.37 -12.20
C LEU A 59 -2.09 0.76 -11.63
N HIS A 60 -2.08 1.44 -10.50
CA HIS A 60 -3.32 1.86 -9.88
C HIS A 60 -4.05 2.87 -10.76
N SER A 61 -3.30 3.77 -11.37
CA SER A 61 -3.88 4.76 -12.27
C SER A 61 -4.52 4.11 -13.48
N LEU A 62 -3.85 3.11 -14.06
CA LEU A 62 -4.40 2.40 -15.20
C LEU A 62 -5.65 1.64 -14.79
N ALA A 63 -5.64 1.02 -13.62
CA ALA A 63 -6.80 0.29 -13.15
C ALA A 63 -7.99 1.23 -12.92
N ARG A 64 -7.72 2.44 -12.41
CA ARG A 64 -8.78 3.41 -12.23
C ARG A 64 -9.39 3.81 -13.56
N SER A 65 -8.56 3.97 -14.58
CA SER A 65 -9.07 4.27 -15.91
C SER A 65 -9.95 3.15 -16.43
N ALA A 66 -9.54 1.92 -16.18
CA ALA A 66 -10.35 0.79 -16.61
C ALA A 66 -11.68 0.78 -15.87
N GLY A 67 -11.67 1.09 -14.59
CA GLY A 67 -12.89 1.13 -13.80
C GLY A 67 -13.84 2.21 -14.30
N ALA A 68 -13.30 3.37 -14.64
CA ALA A 68 -14.12 4.46 -15.12
C ALA A 68 -14.76 4.10 -16.45
N ARG A 69 -14.05 3.38 -17.30
CA ARG A 69 -14.57 3.07 -18.61
C ARG A 69 -15.44 1.83 -18.65
N PHE A 70 -15.07 0.81 -17.94
CA PHE A 70 -15.73 -0.48 -18.04
C PHE A 70 -16.39 -0.96 -16.76
N GLY A 71 -16.17 -0.27 -15.65
CA GLY A 71 -16.66 -0.70 -14.36
C GLY A 71 -17.72 0.20 -13.77
N ASP A 72 -18.41 0.96 -14.60
CA ASP A 72 -19.46 1.85 -14.14
C ASP A 72 -18.95 2.86 -13.13
N GLY A 73 -17.71 3.27 -13.30
CA GLY A 73 -17.13 4.22 -12.39
C GLY A 73 -16.71 3.59 -11.06
N GLY A 74 -16.71 2.27 -10.99
CA GLY A 74 -16.36 1.60 -9.76
C GLY A 74 -14.90 1.80 -9.38
N GLU A 75 -14.64 1.75 -8.07
CA GLU A 75 -13.31 1.94 -7.56
C GLU A 75 -12.48 0.68 -7.69
N VAL A 76 -11.17 0.86 -7.75
CA VAL A 76 -10.26 -0.27 -7.84
C VAL A 76 -10.18 -0.93 -6.47
N ARG A 77 -10.45 -2.22 -6.42
CA ARG A 77 -10.29 -2.95 -5.18
C ARG A 77 -8.86 -3.36 -5.00
N GLN A 78 -8.29 -3.92 -6.04
CA GLN A 78 -6.89 -4.28 -5.97
C GLN A 78 -6.39 -4.61 -7.36
N VAL A 79 -5.08 -4.49 -7.55
CA VAL A 79 -4.42 -4.88 -8.78
C VAL A 79 -3.45 -5.97 -8.39
N LEU A 80 -3.54 -7.14 -9.04
CA LEU A 80 -2.66 -8.25 -8.73
C LEU A 80 -1.86 -8.57 -9.98
N VAL A 81 -0.54 -8.59 -9.83
CA VAL A 81 0.35 -8.93 -10.92
C VAL A 81 1.08 -10.20 -10.52
N GLU A 82 0.88 -11.26 -11.29
CA GLU A 82 1.55 -12.52 -11.03
C GLU A 82 2.71 -12.67 -12.00
N LEU A 83 3.90 -12.75 -11.46
CA LEU A 83 5.09 -13.01 -12.27
C LEU A 83 5.58 -14.41 -11.94
N ASP A 84 6.60 -14.87 -12.65
CA ASP A 84 7.09 -16.22 -12.41
C ASP A 84 7.45 -16.48 -10.96
N THR A 85 8.09 -15.54 -10.32
CA THR A 85 8.59 -15.78 -8.97
C THR A 85 8.05 -14.79 -7.95
N THR A 86 7.20 -13.88 -8.36
CA THR A 86 6.80 -12.78 -7.48
C THR A 86 5.36 -12.40 -7.71
N LEU A 87 4.70 -12.04 -6.65
CA LEU A 87 3.38 -11.43 -6.72
C LEU A 87 3.52 -9.98 -6.30
N LEU A 88 2.83 -9.11 -7.01
CA LEU A 88 2.74 -7.70 -6.62
C LEU A 88 1.26 -7.38 -6.48
N CYS A 89 0.87 -6.87 -5.33
CA CYS A 89 -0.51 -6.51 -5.11
C CYS A 89 -0.59 -5.05 -4.70
N VAL A 90 -1.47 -4.30 -5.34
CA VAL A 90 -1.62 -2.87 -5.08
C VAL A 90 -3.08 -2.57 -4.79
N CYS A 91 -3.34 -1.78 -3.77
CA CYS A 91 -4.70 -1.35 -3.49
C CYS A 91 -4.69 0.08 -2.96
N ALA A 92 -5.84 0.70 -2.98
CA ALA A 92 -5.96 2.05 -2.44
C ALA A 92 -5.85 2.01 -0.93
N ALA A 93 -5.23 3.01 -0.35
CA ALA A 93 -5.06 3.07 1.09
C ALA A 93 -5.57 4.41 1.62
N GLY A 94 -6.76 4.76 1.22
CA GLY A 94 -7.33 6.04 1.60
C GLY A 94 -7.16 7.02 0.46
N GLU A 95 -7.62 8.23 0.66
CA GLU A 95 -7.53 9.21 -0.41
C GLU A 95 -6.11 9.60 -0.64
N GLY A 96 -5.71 9.56 -1.88
CA GLY A 96 -4.39 10.01 -2.25
C GLY A 96 -3.26 9.10 -1.85
N ALA A 97 -3.55 7.85 -1.54
CA ALA A 97 -2.51 6.91 -1.14
C ALA A 97 -2.81 5.52 -1.65
N CYS A 98 -1.75 4.74 -1.81
CA CYS A 98 -1.86 3.33 -2.21
C CYS A 98 -0.93 2.49 -1.36
N LEU A 99 -1.26 1.22 -1.26
CA LEU A 99 -0.44 0.23 -0.58
C LEU A 99 0.00 -0.78 -1.62
N ALA A 100 1.29 -1.08 -1.66
CA ALA A 100 1.83 -2.08 -2.56
C ALA A 100 2.61 -3.09 -1.76
N VAL A 101 2.43 -4.36 -2.06
CA VAL A 101 3.13 -5.43 -1.33
C VAL A 101 3.71 -6.40 -2.34
N LEU A 102 4.96 -6.77 -2.11
CA LEU A 102 5.64 -7.80 -2.89
C LEU A 102 5.70 -9.08 -2.08
N ALA A 103 5.48 -10.20 -2.73
CA ALA A 103 5.54 -11.49 -2.07
C ALA A 103 6.10 -12.51 -3.04
N GLY A 104 6.60 -13.62 -2.52
CA GLY A 104 7.05 -14.70 -3.36
C GLY A 104 5.85 -15.41 -4.00
N ARG A 105 6.12 -16.15 -5.06
CA ARG A 105 5.01 -16.75 -5.81
C ARG A 105 4.20 -17.76 -5.00
N ASP A 106 4.76 -18.27 -3.92
CA ASP A 106 4.03 -19.23 -3.09
C ASP A 106 3.10 -18.55 -2.10
N ALA A 107 3.05 -17.24 -2.10
CA ALA A 107 2.16 -16.54 -1.20
C ALA A 107 0.70 -16.81 -1.59
N ASP A 108 -0.15 -16.82 -0.58
CA ASP A 108 -1.57 -16.99 -0.80
C ASP A 108 -2.17 -15.62 -1.09
N ALA A 109 -2.63 -15.41 -2.30
CA ALA A 109 -3.16 -14.11 -2.69
C ALA A 109 -4.35 -13.68 -1.86
N ALA A 110 -5.17 -14.63 -1.43
CA ALA A 110 -6.33 -14.29 -0.61
C ALA A 110 -5.90 -13.80 0.77
N VAL A 111 -4.91 -14.45 1.36
CA VAL A 111 -4.40 -14.04 2.66
C VAL A 111 -3.75 -12.66 2.53
N LEU A 112 -2.97 -12.47 1.47
CA LEU A 112 -2.33 -11.20 1.23
C LEU A 112 -3.36 -10.08 1.10
N GLY A 113 -4.38 -10.31 0.28
CA GLY A 113 -5.41 -9.30 0.08
C GLY A 113 -6.15 -8.97 1.36
N TYR A 114 -6.43 -9.99 2.16
CA TYR A 114 -7.12 -9.78 3.43
C TYR A 114 -6.27 -8.92 4.38
N GLU A 115 -4.99 -9.26 4.50
CA GLU A 115 -4.13 -8.52 5.41
C GLU A 115 -3.92 -7.08 4.92
N MET A 116 -3.86 -6.89 3.61
CA MET A 116 -3.76 -5.54 3.08
C MET A 116 -5.01 -4.73 3.40
N ALA A 117 -6.18 -5.34 3.26
CA ALA A 117 -7.42 -4.64 3.57
C ALA A 117 -7.48 -4.26 5.04
N MET A 118 -7.02 -5.15 5.91
CA MET A 118 -7.02 -4.84 7.34
C MET A 118 -6.06 -3.72 7.66
N LEU A 119 -4.89 -3.73 7.01
CA LEU A 119 -3.92 -2.67 7.24
C LEU A 119 -4.48 -1.32 6.79
N VAL A 120 -5.17 -1.31 5.65
CA VAL A 120 -5.73 -0.08 5.14
C VAL A 120 -6.70 0.53 6.15
N LYS A 121 -7.50 -0.29 6.79
CA LYS A 121 -8.41 0.22 7.79
C LYS A 121 -7.68 0.87 8.94
N SER A 122 -6.52 0.35 9.30
CA SER A 122 -5.75 0.91 10.39
C SER A 122 -5.05 2.20 10.01
N VAL A 123 -4.64 2.29 8.75
CA VAL A 123 -3.87 3.44 8.30
C VAL A 123 -4.71 4.62 7.87
N ARG A 124 -5.91 4.37 7.38
CA ARG A 124 -6.74 5.43 6.88
C ARG A 124 -6.85 6.64 7.74
N PRO A 125 -7.14 6.51 9.02
CA PRO A 125 -7.27 7.70 9.85
C PRO A 125 -5.97 8.51 9.90
N THR A 126 -4.85 7.85 9.77
CA THR A 126 -3.58 8.53 9.81
C THR A 126 -3.30 9.26 8.51
N LEU A 127 -3.66 8.65 7.40
CA LEU A 127 -3.39 9.24 6.11
C LEU A 127 -4.40 10.30 5.72
N THR A 128 -5.62 10.15 6.16
CA THR A 128 -6.64 11.10 5.82
C THR A 128 -6.40 12.31 6.67
N VAL A 129 -6.10 13.37 6.06
CA VAL A 129 -5.78 14.49 6.79
C VAL A 129 -6.92 15.23 7.17
N PRO A 130 -7.27 15.13 8.30
CA PRO A 130 -8.44 15.71 8.71
C PRO A 130 -8.23 17.10 8.89
N ALA A 131 -7.22 17.31 9.11
CA ALA A 131 -6.96 18.53 9.34
C ALA A 131 -7.65 19.53 8.75
N ARG A 132 -7.93 19.50 7.95
CA ARG A 132 -8.42 20.42 7.40
C ARG A 132 -9.56 20.72 7.78
N GLN A 133 -9.89 20.81 8.38
CA GLN A 133 -10.93 21.00 8.73
C GLN A 133 -11.21 22.12 8.74
N PRO A 134 -11.60 22.50 8.36
CA PRO A 134 -11.95 23.50 8.22
C PRO A 134 -12.23 24.20 8.92
N ALA A 135 -12.08 24.47 9.02
CA ALA A 135 -12.28 25.08 9.58
C ALA A 135 -13.13 25.58 9.77
N GLY A 136 -13.28 25.73 9.57
CA GLY A 136 -14.08 26.22 9.78
C GLY A 136 -14.63 25.97 10.18
N GLY A 137 -14.35 25.55 10.15
CA GLY A 137 -15.01 25.23 10.62
C GLY A 137 -15.07 25.47 10.62
#